data_5fe5135f677c60f620e48e9a17674f1b
#
_entry.id   5fe5135f677c60f620e48e9a17674f1b
#
_cell.length_a   1.000
_cell.length_b   1.000
_cell.length_c   1.000
_cell.angle_alpha   90.00
_cell.angle_beta   90.00
_cell.angle_gamma   90.00
#
_symmetry.space_group_name_H-M   'P 1'
#
loop_
_entity.id
_entity.type
_entity.pdbx_description
1 polymer ?
#
loop_
_entity_poly.entity_id
_entity_poly.type
_entity_poly.pdbx_seq_one_letter_code
_entity_poly.pdbx_strand_id
1 'polypeptide(L)'
;MRYYAVYDTNVLISSILTKHADSATALVVDAITRGKIIPVYNQEILDEYDKVLHRPKFNFSEIIIQKILRIIRQFGVNINLNSMGIELPDEADVVFYEVVLDKAEAFLITGNIRHFPKRYFTVTPAEMMKILQEDELCE
;
A
#
# COMPACT_ATOMS: atom_id res chain seq x y z
N MET A 1 10.00 15.69 2.11
CA MET A 1 10.61 14.37 1.94
C MET A 1 9.59 13.38 1.40
N ARG A 2 10.03 12.46 0.55
CA ARG A 2 9.18 11.42 -0.01
C ARG A 2 9.51 10.10 0.65
N TYR A 3 8.49 9.29 0.87
CA TYR A 3 8.64 7.97 1.45
C TYR A 3 8.24 6.91 0.44
N TYR A 4 8.96 5.80 0.44
CA TYR A 4 8.58 4.62 -0.33
C TYR A 4 7.66 3.75 0.52
N ALA A 5 6.61 3.21 -0.08
CA ALA A 5 5.69 2.34 0.66
C ALA A 5 5.03 1.31 -0.25
N VAL A 6 4.83 0.12 0.29
CA VAL A 6 3.99 -0.91 -0.31
C VAL A 6 2.62 -0.82 0.35
N TYR A 7 1.57 -0.79 -0.44
CA TYR A 7 0.19 -0.74 0.04
C TYR A 7 -0.40 -2.15 0.06
N ASP A 8 -0.80 -2.61 1.24
CA ASP A 8 -1.60 -3.83 1.34
C ASP A 8 -2.93 -3.58 0.63
N THR A 9 -3.45 -4.56 -0.09
CA THR A 9 -4.68 -4.41 -0.87
C THR A 9 -5.85 -3.91 -0.03
N ASN A 10 -5.94 -4.31 1.23
CA ASN A 10 -7.01 -3.88 2.12
C ASN A 10 -7.03 -2.37 2.34
N VAL A 11 -5.89 -1.71 2.28
CA VAL A 11 -5.82 -0.25 2.38
C VAL A 11 -6.46 0.40 1.16
N LEU A 12 -6.21 -0.14 -0.03
CA LEU A 12 -6.82 0.35 -1.26
C LEU A 12 -8.34 0.16 -1.23
N ILE A 13 -8.79 -1.02 -0.79
CA ILE A 13 -10.22 -1.31 -0.65
C ILE A 13 -10.87 -0.32 0.31
N SER A 14 -10.28 -0.12 1.48
CA SER A 14 -10.81 0.80 2.49
C SER A 14 -10.86 2.24 1.97
N SER A 15 -9.88 2.65 1.16
CA SER A 15 -9.88 4.00 0.59
C SER A 15 -11.05 4.23 -0.37
N ILE A 16 -11.46 3.18 -1.10
CA ILE A 16 -12.61 3.27 -2.00
C ILE A 16 -13.92 3.25 -1.22
N LEU A 17 -13.99 2.41 -0.19
CA LEU A 17 -15.22 2.21 0.59
C LEU A 17 -15.52 3.34 1.57
N THR A 18 -14.52 4.08 2.01
CA THR A 18 -14.73 5.12 3.02
C THR A 18 -15.58 6.26 2.46
N LYS A 19 -16.48 6.76 3.30
CA LYS A 19 -17.31 7.93 3.00
C LYS A 19 -16.66 9.23 3.47
N HIS A 20 -15.50 9.13 4.11
CA HIS A 20 -14.80 10.26 4.68
C HIS A 20 -13.48 10.50 3.97
N ALA A 21 -13.40 11.57 3.19
CA ALA A 21 -12.21 11.94 2.44
C ALA A 21 -11.01 12.25 3.36
N ASP A 22 -11.26 12.55 4.63
CA ASP A 22 -10.24 12.83 5.62
C ASP A 22 -9.86 11.62 6.48
N SER A 23 -10.37 10.43 6.17
CA SER A 23 -9.95 9.22 6.86
C SER A 23 -8.49 8.90 6.54
N ALA A 24 -7.82 8.21 7.46
CA ALA A 24 -6.41 7.85 7.27
C ALA A 24 -6.18 7.03 6.00
N THR A 25 -7.10 6.10 5.68
CA THR A 25 -6.97 5.28 4.47
C THR A 25 -7.11 6.11 3.20
N ALA A 26 -8.04 7.06 3.17
CA ALA A 26 -8.20 7.94 2.02
C ALA A 26 -7.00 8.87 1.86
N LEU A 27 -6.52 9.45 2.95
CA LEU A 27 -5.38 10.36 2.92
C LEU A 27 -4.08 9.68 2.52
N VAL A 28 -3.84 8.46 2.97
CA VAL A 28 -2.60 7.74 2.65
C VAL A 28 -2.54 7.31 1.18
N VAL A 29 -3.68 7.06 0.56
CA VAL A 29 -3.75 6.77 -0.88
C VAL A 29 -3.63 8.08 -1.68
N ASP A 30 -4.29 9.14 -1.24
CA ASP A 30 -4.18 10.47 -1.86
C ASP A 30 -2.74 11.02 -1.82
N ALA A 31 -1.97 10.64 -0.81
CA ALA A 31 -0.57 11.04 -0.69
C ALA A 31 0.29 10.63 -1.89
N ILE A 32 -0.12 9.61 -2.64
CA ILE A 32 0.57 9.17 -3.85
C ILE A 32 0.56 10.29 -4.90
N THR A 33 -0.63 10.82 -5.19
CA THR A 33 -0.76 11.86 -6.22
C THR A 33 -0.18 13.20 -5.77
N ARG A 34 -0.05 13.40 -4.46
CA ARG A 34 0.61 14.59 -3.89
C ARG A 34 2.13 14.47 -3.87
N GLY A 35 2.69 13.34 -4.27
CA GLY A 35 4.13 13.13 -4.28
C GLY A 35 4.75 12.94 -2.91
N LYS A 36 3.97 12.64 -1.89
CA LYS A 36 4.47 12.39 -0.53
C LYS A 36 4.88 10.95 -0.32
N ILE A 37 4.20 10.02 -0.99
CA ILE A 37 4.49 8.59 -0.93
C ILE A 37 4.68 8.08 -2.35
N ILE A 38 5.75 7.31 -2.55
CA ILE A 38 6.02 6.63 -3.81
C ILE A 38 5.65 5.16 -3.62
N PRO A 39 4.59 4.67 -4.28
CA PRO A 39 4.21 3.27 -4.12
C PRO A 39 5.25 2.35 -4.77
N VAL A 40 5.60 1.30 -4.06
CA VAL A 40 6.53 0.28 -4.54
C VAL A 40 5.72 -0.97 -4.88
N TYR A 41 5.97 -1.55 -6.03
CA TYR A 41 5.20 -2.70 -6.49
C TYR A 41 6.05 -3.60 -7.38
N ASN A 42 5.54 -4.78 -7.65
CA ASN A 42 6.02 -5.66 -8.70
C ASN A 42 4.80 -6.24 -9.42
N GLN A 43 5.03 -7.10 -10.40
CA GLN A 43 3.92 -7.66 -11.17
C GLN A 43 2.99 -8.52 -10.30
N GLU A 44 3.54 -9.27 -9.33
CA GLU A 44 2.72 -10.08 -8.43
C GLU A 44 1.77 -9.23 -7.58
N ILE A 45 2.26 -8.09 -7.11
CA ILE A 45 1.45 -7.15 -6.32
C ILE A 45 0.34 -6.55 -7.19
N LEU A 46 0.67 -6.14 -8.42
CA LEU A 46 -0.34 -5.61 -9.34
C LEU A 46 -1.41 -6.65 -9.65
N ASP A 47 -1.00 -7.90 -9.86
CA ASP A 47 -1.93 -9.00 -10.13
C ASP A 47 -2.83 -9.24 -8.93
N GLU A 48 -2.30 -9.16 -7.72
CA GLU A 48 -3.08 -9.29 -6.49
C GLU A 48 -4.08 -8.14 -6.34
N TYR A 49 -3.68 -6.91 -6.59
CA TYR A 49 -4.58 -5.76 -6.58
C TYR A 49 -5.72 -5.96 -7.58
N ASP A 50 -5.38 -6.32 -8.81
CA ASP A 50 -6.36 -6.52 -9.88
C ASP A 50 -7.37 -7.61 -9.51
N LYS A 51 -6.89 -8.74 -9.02
CA LYS A 51 -7.72 -9.86 -8.61
C LYS A 51 -8.68 -9.48 -7.49
N VAL A 52 -8.17 -8.87 -6.44
CA VAL A 52 -8.96 -8.57 -5.24
C VAL A 52 -9.96 -7.44 -5.49
N LEU A 53 -9.55 -6.40 -6.22
CA LEU A 53 -10.44 -5.27 -6.52
C LEU A 53 -11.62 -5.68 -7.41
N HIS A 54 -11.47 -6.76 -8.18
CA HIS A 54 -12.54 -7.28 -9.04
C HIS A 54 -13.47 -8.27 -8.33
N ARG A 55 -13.29 -8.53 -7.03
CA ARG A 55 -14.19 -9.45 -6.31
C ARG A 55 -15.62 -8.93 -6.34
N PRO A 56 -16.59 -9.79 -6.72
CA PRO A 56 -18.00 -9.36 -6.86
C PRO A 56 -18.59 -8.72 -5.62
N LYS A 57 -18.14 -9.14 -4.43
CA LYS A 57 -18.66 -8.61 -3.16
C LYS A 57 -18.43 -7.11 -2.99
N PHE A 58 -17.43 -6.55 -3.64
CA PHE A 58 -17.15 -5.12 -3.54
C PHE A 58 -17.93 -4.30 -4.55
N ASN A 59 -18.26 -4.88 -5.68
CA ASN A 59 -19.02 -4.21 -6.76
C ASN A 59 -18.40 -2.87 -7.18
N PHE A 60 -17.07 -2.79 -7.22
CA PHE A 60 -16.38 -1.59 -7.67
C PHE A 60 -16.50 -1.44 -9.18
N SER A 61 -16.65 -0.21 -9.66
CA SER A 61 -16.67 0.05 -11.09
C SER A 61 -15.28 -0.17 -11.69
N GLU A 62 -15.25 -0.64 -12.93
CA GLU A 62 -13.99 -0.83 -13.66
C GLU A 62 -13.20 0.47 -13.79
N ILE A 63 -13.88 1.60 -13.92
CA ILE A 63 -13.24 2.90 -14.01
C ILE A 63 -12.42 3.20 -12.75
N ILE A 64 -12.99 2.94 -11.58
CA ILE A 64 -12.31 3.17 -10.29
C ILE A 64 -11.12 2.22 -10.14
N ILE A 65 -11.30 0.95 -10.48
CA ILE A 65 -10.22 -0.05 -10.38
C ILE A 65 -9.05 0.35 -11.28
N GLN A 66 -9.32 0.68 -12.53
CA GLN A 66 -8.26 1.06 -13.47
C GLN A 66 -7.59 2.37 -13.09
N LYS A 67 -8.34 3.30 -12.50
CA LYS A 67 -7.77 4.56 -12.01
C LYS A 67 -6.73 4.30 -10.92
N ILE A 68 -7.04 3.45 -9.94
CA ILE A 68 -6.13 3.12 -8.84
C ILE A 68 -4.88 2.42 -9.36
N LEU A 69 -5.06 1.42 -10.22
CA LEU A 69 -3.92 0.69 -10.80
C LEU A 69 -3.03 1.61 -11.62
N ARG A 70 -3.62 2.53 -12.36
CA ARG A 70 -2.88 3.50 -13.16
C ARG A 70 -2.06 4.45 -12.27
N ILE A 71 -2.65 4.93 -11.19
CA ILE A 71 -1.95 5.81 -10.23
C ILE A 71 -0.73 5.10 -9.66
N ILE A 72 -0.88 3.85 -9.25
CA ILE A 72 0.22 3.08 -8.69
C ILE A 72 1.33 2.89 -9.72
N ARG A 73 0.98 2.54 -10.97
CA ARG A 73 1.98 2.37 -12.03
C ARG A 73 2.64 3.68 -12.43
N GLN A 74 1.87 4.77 -12.49
CA GLN A 74 2.38 6.07 -12.95
C GLN A 74 3.31 6.72 -11.94
N PHE A 75 2.95 6.67 -10.66
CA PHE A 75 3.69 7.36 -9.60
C PHE A 75 4.65 6.43 -8.86
N GLY A 76 4.56 5.14 -9.09
CA GLY A 76 5.29 4.15 -8.32
C GLY A 76 6.57 3.64 -8.96
N VAL A 77 7.25 2.78 -8.23
CA VAL A 77 8.49 2.12 -8.65
C VAL A 77 8.24 0.62 -8.74
N ASN A 78 8.53 0.05 -9.90
CA ASN A 78 8.45 -1.39 -10.11
C ASN A 78 9.79 -2.01 -9.72
N ILE A 79 9.78 -2.99 -8.82
CA ILE A 79 10.98 -3.71 -8.40
C ILE A 79 10.81 -5.21 -8.59
N ASN A 80 11.94 -5.92 -8.72
CA ASN A 80 11.92 -7.37 -8.80
C ASN A 80 11.76 -7.97 -7.41
N LEU A 81 10.96 -9.05 -7.33
CA LEU A 81 10.76 -9.78 -6.10
C LEU A 81 11.92 -10.73 -5.84
N ASN A 82 12.50 -10.64 -4.63
CA ASN A 82 13.46 -11.63 -4.13
C ASN A 82 12.77 -12.49 -3.09
N SER A 83 12.60 -13.78 -3.37
CA SER A 83 11.99 -14.69 -2.41
C SER A 83 12.87 -14.86 -1.19
N MET A 84 12.32 -14.59 -0.01
CA MET A 84 13.03 -14.66 1.26
C MET A 84 12.69 -15.93 2.06
N GLY A 85 11.82 -16.79 1.53
CA GLY A 85 11.38 -17.99 2.24
C GLY A 85 10.59 -17.69 3.49
N ILE A 86 9.91 -16.57 3.55
CA ILE A 86 9.15 -16.11 4.70
C ILE A 86 7.77 -16.79 4.72
N GLU A 87 7.39 -17.30 5.90
CA GLU A 87 6.05 -17.82 6.11
C GLU A 87 5.21 -16.79 6.86
N LEU A 88 4.03 -16.47 6.33
CA LEU A 88 3.08 -15.55 6.93
C LEU A 88 1.69 -16.22 6.94
N PRO A 89 0.76 -15.73 7.78
CA PRO A 89 -0.59 -16.29 7.87
C PRO A 89 -1.35 -16.36 6.55
N ASP A 90 -1.09 -15.44 5.63
CA ASP A 90 -1.69 -15.40 4.31
C ASP A 90 -0.59 -15.35 3.26
N GLU A 91 -0.61 -16.28 2.29
CA GLU A 91 0.38 -16.31 1.21
C GLU A 91 0.39 -15.02 0.38
N ALA A 92 -0.77 -14.38 0.20
CA ALA A 92 -0.85 -13.10 -0.49
C ALA A 92 -0.06 -12.01 0.24
N ASP A 93 -0.01 -12.08 1.58
CA ASP A 93 0.74 -11.11 2.39
C ASP A 93 2.26 -11.27 2.22
N VAL A 94 2.73 -12.48 1.91
CA VAL A 94 4.16 -12.75 1.70
C VAL A 94 4.73 -11.88 0.59
N VAL A 95 4.01 -11.72 -0.52
CA VAL A 95 4.52 -10.93 -1.65
C VAL A 95 4.72 -9.46 -1.27
N PHE A 96 3.82 -8.89 -0.48
CA PHE A 96 3.96 -7.52 -0.01
C PHE A 96 5.18 -7.36 0.91
N TYR A 97 5.35 -8.29 1.83
CA TYR A 97 6.44 -8.24 2.79
C TYR A 97 7.81 -8.41 2.13
N GLU A 98 7.90 -9.34 1.18
CA GLU A 98 9.15 -9.57 0.45
C GLU A 98 9.57 -8.34 -0.35
N VAL A 99 8.62 -7.62 -0.95
CA VAL A 99 8.91 -6.38 -1.67
C VAL A 99 9.45 -5.30 -0.73
N VAL A 100 8.89 -5.19 0.48
CA VAL A 100 9.38 -4.24 1.48
C VAL A 100 10.81 -4.57 1.88
N LEU A 101 11.12 -5.85 2.10
CA LEU A 101 12.47 -6.27 2.47
C LEU A 101 13.48 -6.04 1.33
N ASP A 102 13.04 -6.17 0.08
CA ASP A 102 13.89 -5.93 -1.08
C ASP A 102 14.21 -4.43 -1.23
N LYS A 103 13.26 -3.56 -0.87
CA LYS A 103 13.45 -2.11 -0.88
C LYS A 103 13.71 -1.64 0.57
N ALA A 104 14.98 -1.49 0.95
CA ALA A 104 15.43 -1.32 2.34
C ALA A 104 14.81 -0.14 3.10
N GLU A 105 14.27 0.87 2.43
CA GLU A 105 13.72 2.07 3.08
C GLU A 105 12.19 2.18 2.92
N ALA A 106 11.54 1.12 2.46
CA ALA A 106 10.10 1.16 2.23
C ALA A 106 9.31 0.79 3.48
N PHE A 107 8.16 1.45 3.64
CA PHE A 107 7.16 1.06 4.63
C PHE A 107 6.20 0.05 4.03
N LEU A 108 5.61 -0.77 4.88
CA LEU A 108 4.45 -1.59 4.51
C LEU A 108 3.24 -1.00 5.23
N ILE A 109 2.30 -0.48 4.45
CA ILE A 109 1.08 0.13 4.98
C ILE A 109 -0.04 -0.92 4.95
N THR A 110 -0.52 -1.29 6.13
CA THR A 110 -1.55 -2.33 6.26
C THR A 110 -2.49 -2.04 7.42
N GLY A 111 -3.76 -2.40 7.27
CA GLY A 111 -4.72 -2.44 8.36
C GLY A 111 -4.62 -3.73 9.18
N ASN A 112 -3.89 -4.73 8.69
CA ASN A 112 -3.79 -6.07 9.27
C ASN A 112 -2.40 -6.34 9.82
N ILE A 113 -1.91 -5.48 10.71
CA ILE A 113 -0.56 -5.58 11.27
C ILE A 113 -0.26 -6.96 11.85
N ARG A 114 -1.27 -7.65 12.40
CA ARG A 114 -1.11 -8.99 12.97
C ARG A 114 -0.67 -10.05 11.97
N HIS A 115 -0.91 -9.82 10.67
CA HIS A 115 -0.53 -10.75 9.61
C HIS A 115 0.95 -10.67 9.26
N PHE A 116 1.70 -9.69 9.80
CA PHE A 116 3.09 -9.45 9.47
C PHE A 116 3.97 -9.48 10.70
N PRO A 117 5.26 -9.84 10.58
CA PRO A 117 6.19 -9.70 11.68
C PRO A 117 6.24 -8.25 12.16
N LYS A 118 6.35 -8.09 13.48
CA LYS A 118 6.40 -6.76 14.07
C LYS A 118 7.74 -6.09 13.72
N ARG A 119 7.67 -5.05 12.90
CA ARG A 119 8.83 -4.27 12.45
C ARG A 119 8.47 -2.79 12.45
N TYR A 120 9.48 -1.92 12.60
CA TYR A 120 9.27 -0.46 12.59
C TYR A 120 8.71 0.04 11.25
N PHE A 121 8.93 -0.67 10.15
CA PHE A 121 8.45 -0.28 8.82
C PHE A 121 7.02 -0.77 8.50
N THR A 122 6.43 -1.62 9.35
CA THR A 122 5.06 -2.09 9.18
C THR A 122 4.13 -1.18 9.97
N VAL A 123 3.33 -0.41 9.25
CA VAL A 123 2.53 0.68 9.85
C VAL A 123 1.09 0.63 9.37
N THR A 124 0.20 1.17 10.20
CA THR A 124 -1.18 1.41 9.80
C THR A 124 -1.26 2.69 8.94
N PRO A 125 -2.36 2.89 8.21
CA PRO A 125 -2.58 4.17 7.52
C PRO A 125 -2.47 5.38 8.45
N ALA A 126 -3.04 5.28 9.66
CA ALA A 126 -2.98 6.38 10.63
C ALA A 126 -1.54 6.67 11.07
N GLU A 127 -0.76 5.63 11.33
CA GLU A 127 0.66 5.77 11.69
C GLU A 127 1.46 6.39 10.56
N MET A 128 1.21 5.98 9.31
CA MET A 128 1.89 6.56 8.17
C MET A 128 1.56 8.03 7.98
N MET A 129 0.31 8.41 8.16
CA MET A 129 -0.09 9.82 8.09
C MET A 129 0.56 10.66 9.18
N LYS A 130 0.73 10.08 10.37
CA LYS A 130 1.44 10.75 11.46
C LYS A 130 2.91 11.00 11.09
N ILE A 131 3.56 10.04 10.47
CA ILE A 131 4.95 10.19 9.98
C ILE A 131 5.03 11.34 8.97
N LEU A 132 4.10 11.41 8.03
CA LEU A 132 4.06 12.49 7.03
C LEU A 132 3.84 13.86 7.69
N GLN A 133 2.97 13.95 8.68
CA GLN A 133 2.69 15.20 9.39
C GLN A 133 3.89 15.67 10.20
N GLU A 134 4.59 14.76 10.89
CA GLU A 134 5.78 15.08 11.64
C GLU A 134 6.91 15.59 10.72
N ASP A 135 7.04 14.99 9.53
CA ASP A 135 8.01 15.41 8.54
C ASP A 135 7.73 16.84 8.05
N GLU A 136 6.47 17.17 7.79
CA GLU A 136 6.06 18.52 7.38
C GLU A 136 6.37 19.57 8.45
N LEU A 137 6.20 19.21 9.72
CA LEU A 137 6.49 20.12 10.83
C LEU A 137 7.99 20.38 11.02
N CYS A 138 8.83 19.44 10.56
CA CYS A 138 10.29 19.58 10.66
C CYS A 138 10.91 20.36 9.48
N GLU A 139 10.16 20.57 8.45
CA GLU A 139 10.57 21.38 7.31
C GLU A 139 10.35 22.86 7.59
#